data_b0deaeeffc8bdf9643e2090cf63ad340
#
_entry.id   b0deaeeffc8bdf9643e2090cf63ad340
#
_cell.length_a   1.000
_cell.length_b   1.000
_cell.length_c   1.000
_cell.angle_alpha   90.00
_cell.angle_beta   90.00
_cell.angle_gamma   90.00
#
_symmetry.space_group_name_H-M   'P 1'
#
loop_
_entity.id
_entity.type
_entity.pdbx_description
1 polymer ?
#
loop_
_entity_poly.entity_id
_entity_poly.type
_entity_poly.pdbx_seq_one_letter_code
_entity_poly.pdbx_strand_id
1 'polypeptide(L)'
;MTGRGPGQIGDNELRLLRIFLAVVRCNGLTAAELELNIARSTISRHLKDLELRLGATLCQRGRSGFRLTGEGEKVHAAARQLFASVDAFRMEVSELREQLHGRLRLAVFDKTLTNDQARITETIRRFEALAPEVHLEVHVEPTNLIETGVMDGSFDVGVIPTHRDSPSLRYHHLFRERMLLYCGRLHPFFELPDSAITLEKVKSVKYAGIGFHSPNMLHALSLGLERHADAFDQEATAMLIMSGRYLGFLPDHYAREFERRGLLRPLRPGVFGYRCDFACIHKRSPAPLLLVRRFVDCLLEAHHPPDRSARAPAQA
;
A
#
# COMPACT_ATOMS: atom_id res chain seq x y z
N MET A 1 2.55 -17.85 39.63
CA MET A 1 1.24 -17.23 39.30
C MET A 1 0.82 -17.80 37.96
N THR A 2 -0.10 -18.74 37.97
CA THR A 2 -0.60 -19.46 36.78
C THR A 2 -1.49 -18.51 35.96
N GLY A 3 -0.97 -18.00 34.86
CA GLY A 3 -1.77 -17.23 33.89
C GLY A 3 -2.86 -18.13 33.30
N ARG A 4 -4.12 -17.85 33.64
CA ARG A 4 -5.26 -18.40 32.89
C ARG A 4 -5.10 -17.88 31.46
N GLY A 5 -4.96 -18.80 30.52
CA GLY A 5 -5.04 -18.48 29.08
C GLY A 5 -6.36 -17.76 28.75
N PRO A 6 -6.45 -17.09 27.60
CA PRO A 6 -7.67 -16.40 27.22
C PRO A 6 -8.84 -17.38 27.28
N GLY A 7 -9.86 -17.02 28.06
CA GLY A 7 -11.10 -17.78 28.12
C GLY A 7 -11.79 -17.82 26.75
N GLN A 8 -12.92 -18.49 26.68
CA GLN A 8 -13.72 -18.59 25.47
C GLN A 8 -13.99 -17.19 24.88
N ILE A 9 -13.61 -16.97 23.60
CA ILE A 9 -13.88 -15.72 22.90
C ILE A 9 -15.38 -15.67 22.55
N GLY A 10 -16.12 -14.81 23.22
CA GLY A 10 -17.54 -14.57 22.98
C GLY A 10 -17.80 -13.18 22.37
N ASP A 11 -19.07 -12.82 22.23
CA ASP A 11 -19.51 -11.56 21.64
C ASP A 11 -18.92 -10.33 22.34
N ASN A 12 -18.75 -10.40 23.67
CA ASN A 12 -18.20 -9.30 24.43
C ASN A 12 -16.71 -9.08 24.12
N GLU A 13 -15.91 -10.15 24.03
CA GLU A 13 -14.50 -10.08 23.65
C GLU A 13 -14.36 -9.52 22.24
N LEU A 14 -15.18 -9.96 21.28
CA LEU A 14 -15.19 -9.43 19.92
C LEU A 14 -15.50 -7.94 19.91
N ARG A 15 -16.47 -7.48 20.71
CA ARG A 15 -16.78 -6.06 20.85
C ARG A 15 -15.61 -5.26 21.41
N LEU A 16 -14.98 -5.76 22.47
CA LEU A 16 -13.83 -5.10 23.10
C LEU A 16 -12.63 -5.03 22.14
N LEU A 17 -12.37 -6.08 21.38
CA LEU A 17 -11.32 -6.10 20.36
C LEU A 17 -11.59 -5.08 19.25
N ARG A 18 -12.84 -4.90 18.78
CA ARG A 18 -13.19 -3.85 17.80
C ARG A 18 -12.90 -2.45 18.34
N ILE A 19 -13.25 -2.19 19.60
CA ILE A 19 -12.95 -0.91 20.25
C ILE A 19 -11.42 -0.70 20.34
N PHE A 20 -10.67 -1.73 20.71
CA PHE A 20 -9.20 -1.67 20.74
C PHE A 20 -8.61 -1.35 19.37
N LEU A 21 -9.06 -2.03 18.29
CA LEU A 21 -8.62 -1.75 16.93
C LEU A 21 -8.93 -0.32 16.49
N ALA A 22 -10.11 0.21 16.84
CA ALA A 22 -10.47 1.60 16.53
C ALA A 22 -9.56 2.58 17.28
N VAL A 23 -9.26 2.35 18.56
CA VAL A 23 -8.35 3.21 19.33
C VAL A 23 -6.94 3.22 18.76
N VAL A 24 -6.44 2.06 18.30
CA VAL A 24 -5.12 1.98 17.65
C VAL A 24 -5.13 2.75 16.33
N ARG A 25 -6.14 2.55 15.48
CA ARG A 25 -6.28 3.25 14.19
C ARG A 25 -6.34 4.77 14.37
N CYS A 26 -7.07 5.25 15.37
CA CYS A 26 -7.19 6.67 15.71
C CYS A 26 -5.98 7.22 16.48
N ASN A 27 -4.97 6.39 16.75
CA ASN A 27 -3.80 6.76 17.54
C ASN A 27 -4.14 7.41 18.90
N GLY A 28 -5.22 6.94 19.53
CA GLY A 28 -5.60 7.39 20.87
C GLY A 28 -7.10 7.43 21.15
N LEU A 29 -7.43 7.60 22.44
CA LEU A 29 -8.81 7.52 22.93
C LEU A 29 -9.67 8.70 22.50
N THR A 30 -9.09 9.91 22.43
CA THR A 30 -9.84 11.13 22.10
C THR A 30 -10.33 11.12 20.64
N ALA A 31 -9.49 10.71 19.71
CA ALA A 31 -9.89 10.57 18.32
C ALA A 31 -10.87 9.39 18.13
N ALA A 32 -10.68 8.29 18.88
CA ALA A 32 -11.59 7.15 18.86
C ALA A 32 -12.99 7.48 19.43
N GLU A 33 -13.11 8.47 20.33
CA GLU A 33 -14.40 8.94 20.86
C GLU A 33 -15.31 9.45 19.75
N LEU A 34 -14.74 10.22 18.81
CA LEU A 34 -15.48 10.74 17.66
C LEU A 34 -15.89 9.62 16.69
N GLU A 35 -14.98 8.69 16.42
CA GLU A 35 -15.24 7.60 15.48
C GLU A 35 -16.25 6.57 16.00
N LEU A 36 -16.14 6.22 17.30
CA LEU A 36 -16.99 5.21 17.92
C LEU A 36 -18.31 5.77 18.45
N ASN A 37 -18.43 7.10 18.54
CA ASN A 37 -19.56 7.81 19.16
C ASN A 37 -19.86 7.33 20.59
N ILE A 38 -18.83 7.07 21.37
CA ILE A 38 -18.91 6.68 22.79
C ILE A 38 -17.88 7.47 23.61
N ALA A 39 -18.26 7.84 24.83
CA ALA A 39 -17.44 8.67 25.69
C ALA A 39 -16.06 8.04 25.98
N ARG A 40 -15.02 8.88 26.01
CA ARG A 40 -13.61 8.49 26.29
C ARG A 40 -13.49 7.65 27.56
N SER A 41 -14.23 7.97 28.62
CA SER A 41 -14.25 7.21 29.87
C SER A 41 -14.74 5.77 29.67
N THR A 42 -15.72 5.60 28.80
CA THR A 42 -16.28 4.28 28.42
C THR A 42 -15.26 3.49 27.58
N ILE A 43 -14.61 4.13 26.60
CA ILE A 43 -13.52 3.50 25.83
C ILE A 43 -12.40 3.04 26.78
N SER A 44 -11.99 3.91 27.70
CA SER A 44 -10.94 3.57 28.68
C SER A 44 -11.31 2.36 29.55
N ARG A 45 -12.59 2.28 29.97
CA ARG A 45 -13.10 1.15 30.74
C ARG A 45 -13.11 -0.14 29.90
N HIS A 46 -13.53 -0.08 28.65
CA HIS A 46 -13.55 -1.24 27.75
C HIS A 46 -12.12 -1.76 27.46
N LEU A 47 -11.17 -0.87 27.26
CA LEU A 47 -9.78 -1.28 27.11
C LEU A 47 -9.22 -1.94 28.38
N LYS A 48 -9.53 -1.40 29.55
CA LYS A 48 -9.12 -2.00 30.84
C LYS A 48 -9.77 -3.37 31.03
N ASP A 49 -11.04 -3.54 30.67
CA ASP A 49 -11.72 -4.85 30.72
C ASP A 49 -11.06 -5.86 29.79
N LEU A 50 -10.71 -5.45 28.56
CA LEU A 50 -9.97 -6.29 27.61
C LEU A 50 -8.59 -6.70 28.17
N GLU A 51 -7.83 -5.75 28.71
CA GLU A 51 -6.51 -5.99 29.32
C GLU A 51 -6.61 -6.98 30.48
N LEU A 52 -7.62 -6.84 31.35
CA LEU A 52 -7.87 -7.76 32.45
C LEU A 52 -8.21 -9.19 31.97
N ARG A 53 -9.04 -9.31 30.94
CA ARG A 53 -9.43 -10.62 30.37
C ARG A 53 -8.29 -11.32 29.66
N LEU A 54 -7.43 -10.57 29.00
CA LEU A 54 -6.26 -11.10 28.30
C LEU A 54 -5.05 -11.30 29.25
N GLY A 55 -5.10 -10.73 30.46
CA GLY A 55 -3.99 -10.77 31.39
C GLY A 55 -2.75 -10.00 30.96
N ALA A 56 -2.92 -9.01 30.06
CA ALA A 56 -1.84 -8.26 29.45
C ALA A 56 -2.19 -6.77 29.31
N THR A 57 -1.21 -5.89 29.50
CA THR A 57 -1.36 -4.46 29.22
C THR A 57 -1.12 -4.22 27.74
N LEU A 58 -2.12 -3.69 27.02
CA LEU A 58 -2.06 -3.54 25.58
C LEU A 58 -1.54 -2.18 25.12
N CYS A 59 -1.75 -1.13 25.93
CA CYS A 59 -1.35 0.20 25.57
C CYS A 59 -0.88 1.03 26.75
N GLN A 60 0.13 1.85 26.51
CA GLN A 60 0.59 2.90 27.40
C GLN A 60 -0.17 4.19 27.07
N ARG A 61 -0.66 4.86 28.12
CA ARG A 61 -1.47 6.08 28.04
C ARG A 61 -0.92 7.08 29.04
N GLY A 62 -0.62 8.27 28.62
CA GLY A 62 -0.06 9.29 29.52
C GLY A 62 0.26 10.60 28.81
N ARG A 63 1.02 11.46 29.48
CA ARG A 63 1.49 12.76 28.92
C ARG A 63 2.35 12.58 27.68
N SER A 64 2.96 11.42 27.48
CA SER A 64 3.78 11.05 26.31
C SER A 64 2.95 10.54 25.10
N GLY A 65 1.61 10.54 25.20
CA GLY A 65 0.73 10.09 24.12
C GLY A 65 0.26 8.64 24.28
N PHE A 66 -0.29 8.09 23.17
CA PHE A 66 -0.76 6.72 23.04
C PHE A 66 0.32 5.88 22.34
N ARG A 67 0.64 4.70 22.90
CA ARG A 67 1.52 3.71 22.26
C ARG A 67 1.08 2.30 22.62
N LEU A 68 1.23 1.37 21.69
CA LEU A 68 1.08 -0.06 21.97
C LEU A 68 2.26 -0.57 22.81
N THR A 69 1.99 -1.57 23.63
CA THR A 69 3.04 -2.42 24.24
C THR A 69 3.41 -3.53 23.27
N GLY A 70 4.47 -4.30 23.55
CA GLY A 70 4.80 -5.48 22.74
C GLY A 70 3.70 -6.53 22.73
N GLU A 71 2.97 -6.70 23.85
CA GLU A 71 1.76 -7.54 23.94
C GLU A 71 0.62 -6.92 23.13
N GLY A 72 0.46 -5.59 23.20
CA GLY A 72 -0.53 -4.84 22.43
C GLY A 72 -0.35 -4.99 20.92
N GLU A 73 0.88 -4.97 20.41
CA GLU A 73 1.18 -5.21 19.00
C GLU A 73 0.78 -6.62 18.57
N LYS A 74 1.09 -7.64 19.38
CA LYS A 74 0.71 -9.03 19.11
C LYS A 74 -0.80 -9.21 19.11
N VAL A 75 -1.51 -8.63 20.09
CA VAL A 75 -2.98 -8.70 20.17
C VAL A 75 -3.61 -7.91 19.02
N HIS A 76 -3.05 -6.76 18.63
CA HIS A 76 -3.50 -5.98 17.49
C HIS A 76 -3.42 -6.81 16.21
N ALA A 77 -2.28 -7.43 15.92
CA ALA A 77 -2.10 -8.29 14.74
C ALA A 77 -3.08 -9.49 14.75
N ALA A 78 -3.21 -10.18 15.88
CA ALA A 78 -4.12 -11.31 16.03
C ALA A 78 -5.60 -10.91 15.88
N ALA A 79 -6.01 -9.77 16.45
CA ALA A 79 -7.37 -9.25 16.32
C ALA A 79 -7.71 -8.86 14.86
N ARG A 80 -6.79 -8.23 14.14
CA ARG A 80 -6.95 -7.93 12.70
C ARG A 80 -7.18 -9.20 11.89
N GLN A 81 -6.36 -10.23 12.14
CA GLN A 81 -6.50 -11.51 11.45
C GLN A 81 -7.83 -12.20 11.78
N LEU A 82 -8.29 -12.14 13.03
CA LEU A 82 -9.58 -12.69 13.45
C LEU A 82 -10.73 -12.02 12.68
N PHE A 83 -10.77 -10.69 12.64
CA PHE A 83 -11.84 -9.98 11.93
C PHE A 83 -11.76 -10.17 10.42
N ALA A 84 -10.58 -10.25 9.83
CA ALA A 84 -10.42 -10.62 8.44
C ALA A 84 -11.00 -12.02 8.15
N SER A 85 -10.81 -12.99 9.07
CA SER A 85 -11.39 -14.33 8.93
C SER A 85 -12.93 -14.33 9.09
N VAL A 86 -13.48 -13.49 9.96
CA VAL A 86 -14.94 -13.33 10.11
C VAL A 86 -15.54 -12.72 8.85
N ASP A 87 -14.89 -11.71 8.28
CA ASP A 87 -15.33 -11.08 7.04
C ASP A 87 -15.22 -12.08 5.86
N ALA A 88 -14.16 -12.88 5.81
CA ALA A 88 -13.98 -13.97 4.86
C ALA A 88 -15.14 -14.99 4.93
N PHE A 89 -15.47 -15.46 6.14
CA PHE A 89 -16.59 -16.37 6.35
C PHE A 89 -17.92 -15.78 5.86
N ARG A 90 -18.18 -14.50 6.17
CA ARG A 90 -19.40 -13.82 5.69
C ARG A 90 -19.46 -13.77 4.17
N MET A 91 -18.33 -13.53 3.51
CA MET A 91 -18.27 -13.48 2.05
C MET A 91 -18.45 -14.89 1.44
N GLU A 92 -17.85 -15.94 2.01
CA GLU A 92 -18.10 -17.32 1.57
C GLU A 92 -19.59 -17.71 1.67
N VAL A 93 -20.26 -17.32 2.76
CA VAL A 93 -21.70 -17.53 2.90
C VAL A 93 -22.51 -16.73 1.87
N SER A 94 -22.05 -15.54 1.50
CA SER A 94 -22.69 -14.70 0.46
C SER A 94 -22.47 -15.30 -0.94
N GLU A 95 -21.35 -15.96 -1.20
CA GLU A 95 -21.09 -16.70 -2.45
C GLU A 95 -22.14 -17.79 -2.74
N LEU A 96 -22.71 -18.40 -1.68
CA LEU A 96 -23.81 -19.39 -1.83
C LEU A 96 -25.08 -18.80 -2.45
N ARG A 97 -25.20 -17.46 -2.45
CA ARG A 97 -26.34 -16.73 -2.99
C ARG A 97 -26.04 -16.05 -4.34
N GLU A 98 -24.88 -16.31 -4.92
CA GLU A 98 -24.39 -15.68 -6.18
C GLU A 98 -24.39 -14.14 -6.16
N GLN A 99 -24.46 -13.52 -4.98
CA GLN A 99 -24.46 -12.07 -4.84
C GLN A 99 -23.13 -11.60 -4.29
N LEU A 100 -22.49 -10.68 -5.00
CA LEU A 100 -21.25 -10.05 -4.56
C LEU A 100 -21.60 -8.89 -3.61
N HIS A 101 -21.45 -9.13 -2.31
CA HIS A 101 -21.67 -8.13 -1.27
C HIS A 101 -20.44 -8.02 -0.36
N GLY A 102 -20.39 -6.98 0.43
CA GLY A 102 -19.38 -6.79 1.46
C GLY A 102 -18.41 -5.68 1.14
N ARG A 103 -17.14 -5.86 1.52
CA ARG A 103 -16.11 -4.84 1.41
C ARG A 103 -14.88 -5.42 0.71
N LEU A 104 -14.33 -4.66 -0.21
CA LEU A 104 -13.03 -4.94 -0.86
C LEU A 104 -12.05 -3.82 -0.53
N ARG A 105 -10.91 -4.17 0.02
CA ARG A 105 -9.83 -3.22 0.38
C ARG A 105 -8.68 -3.35 -0.61
N LEU A 106 -8.59 -2.36 -1.49
CA LEU A 106 -7.52 -2.21 -2.47
C LEU A 106 -6.45 -1.28 -1.93
N ALA A 107 -5.20 -1.70 -1.93
CA ALA A 107 -4.07 -0.83 -1.67
C ALA A 107 -3.20 -0.69 -2.92
N VAL A 108 -2.85 0.54 -3.28
CA VAL A 108 -2.03 0.83 -4.46
C VAL A 108 -0.80 1.65 -4.05
N PHE A 109 0.32 1.42 -4.73
CA PHE A 109 1.49 2.27 -4.57
C PHE A 109 1.20 3.67 -5.11
N ASP A 110 1.87 4.69 -4.57
CA ASP A 110 1.61 6.10 -4.89
C ASP A 110 1.88 6.43 -6.38
N LYS A 111 1.24 7.50 -6.88
CA LYS A 111 1.35 8.02 -8.27
C LYS A 111 0.91 7.06 -9.37
N THR A 112 0.28 5.93 -9.07
CA THR A 112 -0.30 5.04 -10.10
C THR A 112 -1.35 5.74 -10.96
N LEU A 113 -2.06 6.74 -10.41
CA LEU A 113 -3.08 7.49 -11.14
C LEU A 113 -2.53 8.23 -12.38
N THR A 114 -1.29 8.72 -12.31
CA THR A 114 -0.65 9.45 -13.43
C THR A 114 -0.05 8.52 -14.50
N ASN A 115 -0.10 7.19 -14.26
CA ASN A 115 0.37 6.18 -15.20
C ASN A 115 -0.80 5.59 -16.00
N ASP A 116 -0.92 5.95 -17.28
CA ASP A 116 -1.97 5.43 -18.17
C ASP A 116 -1.96 3.90 -18.28
N GLN A 117 -0.80 3.26 -18.04
CA GLN A 117 -0.68 1.79 -18.07
C GLN A 117 -1.23 1.13 -16.81
N ALA A 118 -1.39 1.86 -15.70
CA ALA A 118 -1.87 1.29 -14.42
C ALA A 118 -3.34 0.86 -14.47
N ARG A 119 -4.17 1.48 -15.33
CA ARG A 119 -5.58 1.15 -15.60
C ARG A 119 -6.46 0.90 -14.38
N ILE A 120 -6.08 1.45 -13.21
CA ILE A 120 -6.82 1.26 -11.95
C ILE A 120 -8.23 1.84 -12.04
N THR A 121 -8.38 3.03 -12.64
CA THR A 121 -9.69 3.67 -12.82
C THR A 121 -10.62 2.84 -13.71
N GLU A 122 -10.09 2.25 -14.78
CA GLU A 122 -10.84 1.35 -15.66
C GLU A 122 -11.24 0.06 -14.92
N THR A 123 -10.34 -0.48 -14.10
CA THR A 123 -10.61 -1.65 -13.26
C THR A 123 -11.76 -1.38 -12.28
N ILE A 124 -11.71 -0.25 -11.58
CA ILE A 124 -12.75 0.16 -10.64
C ILE A 124 -14.10 0.29 -11.37
N ARG A 125 -14.14 0.95 -12.53
CA ARG A 125 -15.35 1.10 -13.34
C ARG A 125 -15.95 -0.24 -13.75
N ARG A 126 -15.13 -1.22 -14.16
CA ARG A 126 -15.57 -2.58 -14.52
C ARG A 126 -16.10 -3.34 -13.33
N PHE A 127 -15.36 -3.26 -12.23
CA PHE A 127 -15.72 -3.97 -11.00
C PHE A 127 -17.02 -3.43 -10.39
N GLU A 128 -17.21 -2.12 -10.36
CA GLU A 128 -18.42 -1.49 -9.86
C GLU A 128 -19.66 -1.91 -10.69
N ALA A 129 -19.54 -1.99 -12.02
CA ALA A 129 -20.60 -2.48 -12.88
C ALA A 129 -20.93 -3.97 -12.64
N LEU A 130 -19.97 -4.79 -12.19
CA LEU A 130 -20.15 -6.19 -11.85
C LEU A 130 -20.71 -6.39 -10.44
N ALA A 131 -20.32 -5.53 -9.50
CA ALA A 131 -20.55 -5.71 -8.07
C ALA A 131 -20.96 -4.39 -7.39
N PRO A 132 -22.11 -3.78 -7.77
CA PRO A 132 -22.52 -2.44 -7.30
C PRO A 132 -22.82 -2.37 -5.79
N GLU A 133 -23.10 -3.52 -5.15
CA GLU A 133 -23.36 -3.61 -3.70
C GLU A 133 -22.11 -3.75 -2.84
N VAL A 134 -20.92 -3.74 -3.47
CA VAL A 134 -19.65 -3.88 -2.75
C VAL A 134 -19.10 -2.52 -2.34
N HIS A 135 -18.79 -2.37 -1.07
CA HIS A 135 -18.09 -1.19 -0.58
C HIS A 135 -16.59 -1.30 -0.91
N LEU A 136 -16.12 -0.48 -1.84
CA LEU A 136 -14.70 -0.44 -2.23
C LEU A 136 -13.96 0.59 -1.36
N GLU A 137 -12.91 0.13 -0.66
CA GLU A 137 -11.95 0.99 0.04
C GLU A 137 -10.64 1.03 -0.75
N VAL A 138 -10.15 2.24 -1.06
CA VAL A 138 -8.89 2.42 -1.80
C VAL A 138 -7.90 3.15 -0.91
N HIS A 139 -6.73 2.54 -0.72
CA HIS A 139 -5.62 3.07 0.08
C HIS A 139 -4.42 3.33 -0.82
N VAL A 140 -3.66 4.38 -0.51
CA VAL A 140 -2.36 4.65 -1.13
C VAL A 140 -1.29 4.51 -0.06
N GLU A 141 -0.42 3.52 -0.21
CA GLU A 141 0.52 3.11 0.84
C GLU A 141 1.90 2.76 0.25
N PRO A 142 2.97 2.83 1.06
CA PRO A 142 4.28 2.28 0.71
C PRO A 142 4.23 0.77 0.46
N THR A 143 5.08 0.27 -0.45
CA THR A 143 5.12 -1.13 -0.89
C THR A 143 5.17 -2.13 0.27
N ASN A 144 6.03 -1.88 1.28
CA ASN A 144 6.18 -2.75 2.43
C ASN A 144 4.90 -2.82 3.30
N LEU A 145 4.14 -1.73 3.40
CA LEU A 145 2.87 -1.71 4.12
C LEU A 145 1.77 -2.42 3.32
N ILE A 146 1.76 -2.29 1.99
CA ILE A 146 0.85 -3.03 1.12
C ILE A 146 1.12 -4.54 1.23
N GLU A 147 2.38 -4.97 1.12
CA GLU A 147 2.76 -6.39 1.25
C GLU A 147 2.32 -6.96 2.60
N THR A 148 2.66 -6.27 3.69
CA THR A 148 2.28 -6.70 5.05
C THR A 148 0.76 -6.72 5.22
N GLY A 149 0.07 -5.68 4.74
CA GLY A 149 -1.38 -5.56 4.83
C GLY A 149 -2.13 -6.64 4.03
N VAL A 150 -1.60 -7.07 2.88
CA VAL A 150 -2.16 -8.21 2.16
C VAL A 150 -1.87 -9.52 2.90
N MET A 151 -0.68 -9.71 3.46
CA MET A 151 -0.35 -10.92 4.23
C MET A 151 -1.18 -11.07 5.50
N ASP A 152 -1.46 -9.99 6.22
CA ASP A 152 -2.23 -10.04 7.48
C ASP A 152 -3.75 -9.88 7.25
N GLY A 153 -4.18 -9.60 6.01
CA GLY A 153 -5.59 -9.47 5.64
C GLY A 153 -6.19 -8.08 5.92
N SER A 154 -5.37 -7.05 6.12
CA SER A 154 -5.83 -5.65 6.18
C SER A 154 -6.21 -5.12 4.82
N PHE A 155 -5.55 -5.62 3.78
CA PHE A 155 -5.87 -5.40 2.38
C PHE A 155 -6.18 -6.72 1.70
N ASP A 156 -7.12 -6.70 0.78
CA ASP A 156 -7.53 -7.87 0.02
C ASP A 156 -6.71 -7.99 -1.27
N VAL A 157 -6.38 -6.85 -1.88
CA VAL A 157 -5.58 -6.74 -3.11
C VAL A 157 -4.58 -5.60 -2.96
N GLY A 158 -3.36 -5.82 -3.44
CA GLY A 158 -2.32 -4.81 -3.55
C GLY A 158 -1.85 -4.61 -4.99
N VAL A 159 -1.47 -3.38 -5.38
CA VAL A 159 -0.78 -3.08 -6.64
C VAL A 159 0.55 -2.42 -6.28
N ILE A 160 1.64 -3.11 -6.57
CA ILE A 160 2.99 -2.74 -6.09
C ILE A 160 4.07 -2.86 -7.16
N PRO A 161 5.14 -2.05 -7.06
CA PRO A 161 6.38 -2.33 -7.76
C PRO A 161 7.03 -3.61 -7.20
N THR A 162 7.39 -4.54 -8.08
CA THR A 162 8.00 -5.82 -7.68
C THR A 162 9.49 -5.68 -7.45
N HIS A 163 9.99 -6.22 -6.34
CA HIS A 163 11.40 -6.20 -5.99
C HIS A 163 11.87 -7.46 -5.27
N ARG A 164 10.93 -8.28 -4.82
CA ARG A 164 11.15 -9.58 -4.17
C ARG A 164 9.88 -10.39 -4.26
N ASP A 165 10.01 -11.70 -4.10
CA ASP A 165 8.86 -12.61 -4.04
C ASP A 165 8.63 -13.10 -2.61
N SER A 166 7.38 -13.21 -2.23
CA SER A 166 6.94 -13.83 -0.99
C SER A 166 6.15 -15.11 -1.29
N PRO A 167 6.47 -16.24 -0.66
CA PRO A 167 5.72 -17.49 -0.88
C PRO A 167 4.26 -17.40 -0.39
N SER A 168 3.95 -16.44 0.48
CA SER A 168 2.60 -16.19 1.01
C SER A 168 1.71 -15.41 0.04
N LEU A 169 2.28 -14.78 -0.97
CA LEU A 169 1.57 -13.95 -1.94
C LEU A 169 1.54 -14.60 -3.32
N ARG A 170 0.52 -14.28 -4.08
CA ARG A 170 0.45 -14.54 -5.52
C ARG A 170 0.64 -13.21 -6.24
N TYR A 171 1.46 -13.26 -7.28
CA TYR A 171 1.80 -12.09 -8.10
C TYR A 171 1.22 -12.28 -9.51
N HIS A 172 0.57 -11.23 -10.02
CA HIS A 172 0.12 -11.13 -11.40
C HIS A 172 0.75 -9.89 -12.02
N HIS A 173 1.62 -10.06 -13.00
CA HIS A 173 2.24 -8.95 -13.70
C HIS A 173 1.18 -8.08 -14.39
N LEU A 174 1.33 -6.75 -14.28
CA LEU A 174 0.38 -5.78 -14.84
C LEU A 174 1.03 -4.93 -15.93
N PHE A 175 2.00 -4.11 -15.56
CA PHE A 175 2.63 -3.14 -16.44
C PHE A 175 4.08 -2.85 -16.00
N ARG A 176 4.78 -2.04 -16.81
CA ARG A 176 6.11 -1.54 -16.49
C ARG A 176 6.11 -0.04 -16.38
N GLU A 177 6.86 0.46 -15.42
CA GLU A 177 7.08 1.87 -15.19
C GLU A 177 8.53 2.23 -15.49
N ARG A 178 8.75 3.42 -16.02
CA ARG A 178 10.07 3.94 -16.30
C ARG A 178 10.46 4.94 -15.23
N MET A 179 11.53 4.64 -14.51
CA MET A 179 12.11 5.49 -13.47
C MET A 179 13.33 6.21 -14.02
N LEU A 180 13.37 7.54 -13.90
CA LEU A 180 14.48 8.37 -14.36
C LEU A 180 15.08 9.13 -13.21
N LEU A 181 16.41 9.38 -13.30
CA LEU A 181 17.11 10.25 -12.35
C LEU A 181 16.85 11.71 -12.72
N TYR A 182 16.41 12.51 -11.77
CA TYR A 182 16.08 13.91 -11.96
C TYR A 182 16.92 14.85 -11.12
N CYS A 183 17.09 16.07 -11.63
CA CYS A 183 17.50 17.26 -10.85
C CYS A 183 16.44 18.37 -10.95
N GLY A 184 16.37 19.20 -9.95
CA GLY A 184 15.53 20.41 -9.93
C GLY A 184 16.20 21.57 -10.65
N ARG A 185 15.40 22.58 -11.05
CA ARG A 185 15.86 23.76 -11.79
C ARG A 185 17.02 24.52 -11.10
N LEU A 186 17.07 24.52 -9.78
CA LEU A 186 18.13 25.22 -9.01
C LEU A 186 19.38 24.34 -8.79
N HIS A 187 19.40 23.11 -9.26
CA HIS A 187 20.55 22.21 -9.12
C HIS A 187 21.63 22.56 -10.16
N PRO A 188 22.92 22.52 -9.81
CA PRO A 188 24.02 22.82 -10.75
C PRO A 188 24.02 21.98 -12.02
N PHE A 189 23.44 20.78 -12.00
CA PHE A 189 23.36 19.91 -13.18
C PHE A 189 22.24 20.31 -14.17
N PHE A 190 21.36 21.21 -13.80
CA PHE A 190 20.20 21.53 -14.62
C PHE A 190 20.59 22.10 -16.00
N GLU A 191 21.59 22.96 -16.05
CA GLU A 191 22.07 23.58 -17.28
C GLU A 191 23.25 22.82 -17.95
N LEU A 192 23.78 21.77 -17.30
CA LEU A 192 24.89 21.01 -17.88
C LEU A 192 24.43 20.14 -19.03
N PRO A 193 25.20 20.00 -20.12
CA PRO A 193 24.90 19.02 -21.16
C PRO A 193 24.99 17.61 -20.60
N ASP A 194 24.18 16.67 -21.09
CA ASP A 194 24.15 15.28 -20.64
C ASP A 194 25.51 14.59 -20.71
N SER A 195 26.33 14.93 -21.73
CA SER A 195 27.69 14.40 -21.89
C SER A 195 28.64 14.77 -20.71
N ALA A 196 28.36 15.88 -20.04
CA ALA A 196 29.16 16.35 -18.90
C ALA A 196 28.73 15.72 -17.56
N ILE A 197 27.64 14.95 -17.51
CA ILE A 197 27.09 14.31 -16.31
C ILE A 197 27.58 12.85 -16.27
N THR A 198 28.68 12.62 -15.58
CA THR A 198 29.25 11.27 -15.37
C THR A 198 28.72 10.65 -14.07
N LEU A 199 28.89 9.33 -13.92
CA LEU A 199 28.51 8.63 -12.69
C LEU A 199 29.26 9.16 -11.46
N GLU A 200 30.55 9.50 -11.60
CA GLU A 200 31.36 10.08 -10.53
C GLU A 200 30.79 11.42 -10.06
N LYS A 201 30.35 12.27 -10.99
CA LYS A 201 29.69 13.54 -10.64
C LYS A 201 28.35 13.29 -9.94
N VAL A 202 27.55 12.31 -10.40
CA VAL A 202 26.29 11.94 -9.75
C VAL A 202 26.54 11.45 -8.31
N LYS A 203 27.62 10.68 -8.09
CA LYS A 203 28.03 10.22 -6.75
C LYS A 203 28.55 11.34 -5.85
N SER A 204 29.06 12.43 -6.41
CA SER A 204 29.63 13.54 -5.63
C SER A 204 28.60 14.53 -5.09
N VAL A 205 27.32 14.37 -5.45
CA VAL A 205 26.22 15.24 -5.01
C VAL A 205 25.22 14.49 -4.15
N LYS A 206 24.40 15.22 -3.40
CA LYS A 206 23.41 14.61 -2.52
C LYS A 206 22.31 13.90 -3.30
N TYR A 207 22.00 12.68 -2.88
CA TYR A 207 20.91 11.86 -3.40
C TYR A 207 19.82 11.68 -2.35
N ALA A 208 18.55 11.89 -2.77
CA ALA A 208 17.36 11.57 -2.01
C ALA A 208 16.77 10.25 -2.53
N GLY A 209 16.56 9.30 -1.64
CA GLY A 209 16.07 7.97 -1.99
C GLY A 209 14.90 7.53 -1.13
N ILE A 210 14.23 6.46 -1.57
CA ILE A 210 13.14 5.85 -0.81
C ILE A 210 13.70 5.17 0.45
N GLY A 211 13.09 5.47 1.60
CA GLY A 211 13.52 5.06 2.94
C GLY A 211 13.19 3.61 3.32
N PHE A 212 12.57 2.82 2.43
CA PHE A 212 12.25 1.41 2.63
C PHE A 212 12.76 0.55 1.47
N HIS A 213 12.79 -0.76 1.68
CA HIS A 213 13.26 -1.70 0.66
C HIS A 213 12.34 -1.67 -0.57
N SER A 214 12.92 -1.36 -1.73
CA SER A 214 12.18 -1.07 -2.97
C SER A 214 13.09 -1.23 -4.19
N PRO A 215 12.54 -1.34 -5.42
CA PRO A 215 13.34 -1.32 -6.64
C PRO A 215 14.24 -0.07 -6.74
N ASN A 216 13.73 1.08 -6.29
CA ASN A 216 14.47 2.34 -6.24
C ASN A 216 15.74 2.22 -5.40
N MET A 217 15.62 1.69 -4.18
CA MET A 217 16.76 1.46 -3.29
C MET A 217 17.78 0.51 -3.91
N LEU A 218 17.33 -0.61 -4.49
CA LEU A 218 18.21 -1.59 -5.11
C LEU A 218 18.98 -1.00 -6.30
N HIS A 219 18.30 -0.21 -7.14
CA HIS A 219 18.94 0.44 -8.28
C HIS A 219 19.94 1.52 -7.83
N ALA A 220 19.58 2.37 -6.86
CA ALA A 220 20.50 3.37 -6.31
C ALA A 220 21.77 2.73 -5.73
N LEU A 221 21.63 1.62 -4.99
CA LEU A 221 22.77 0.85 -4.47
C LEU A 221 23.64 0.26 -5.59
N SER A 222 23.05 -0.23 -6.67
CA SER A 222 23.81 -0.77 -7.83
C SER A 222 24.65 0.30 -8.54
N LEU A 223 24.21 1.55 -8.50
CA LEU A 223 24.94 2.71 -8.99
C LEU A 223 25.97 3.25 -7.98
N GLY A 224 25.97 2.74 -6.75
CA GLY A 224 26.81 3.22 -5.65
C GLY A 224 26.43 4.63 -5.18
N LEU A 225 25.16 4.99 -5.20
CA LEU A 225 24.64 6.27 -4.69
C LEU A 225 24.46 6.19 -3.18
N GLU A 226 25.07 7.14 -2.47
CA GLU A 226 24.86 7.30 -1.03
C GLU A 226 23.60 8.12 -0.78
N ARG A 227 22.72 7.63 0.11
CA ARG A 227 21.48 8.28 0.44
C ARG A 227 21.69 9.34 1.54
N HIS A 228 21.38 10.60 1.24
CA HIS A 228 21.55 11.76 2.11
C HIS A 228 20.21 12.30 2.65
N ALA A 229 19.09 11.87 2.07
CA ALA A 229 17.76 12.16 2.55
C ALA A 229 16.82 10.99 2.25
N ASP A 230 15.90 10.72 3.18
CA ASP A 230 14.88 9.71 3.08
C ASP A 230 13.55 10.32 2.63
N ALA A 231 12.93 9.69 1.64
CA ALA A 231 11.56 9.96 1.25
C ALA A 231 10.73 8.66 1.42
N PHE A 232 9.45 8.78 1.71
CA PHE A 232 8.58 7.63 1.90
C PHE A 232 7.52 7.49 0.80
N ASP A 233 7.50 8.47 -0.11
CA ASP A 233 6.66 8.51 -1.32
C ASP A 233 7.33 9.32 -2.41
N GLN A 234 6.73 9.31 -3.62
CA GLN A 234 7.29 10.02 -4.78
C GLN A 234 7.10 11.54 -4.69
N GLU A 235 6.11 12.01 -3.94
CA GLU A 235 5.90 13.44 -3.73
C GLU A 235 6.99 14.05 -2.85
N ALA A 236 7.33 13.39 -1.73
CA ALA A 236 8.45 13.79 -0.88
C ALA A 236 9.77 13.75 -1.65
N THR A 237 9.97 12.73 -2.50
CA THR A 237 11.14 12.67 -3.39
C THR A 237 11.18 13.88 -4.34
N ALA A 238 10.06 14.24 -4.96
CA ALA A 238 9.97 15.40 -5.86
C ALA A 238 10.26 16.72 -5.11
N MET A 239 9.75 16.88 -3.89
CA MET A 239 10.05 18.07 -3.06
C MET A 239 11.56 18.21 -2.80
N LEU A 240 12.23 17.12 -2.45
CA LEU A 240 13.68 17.12 -2.23
C LEU A 240 14.46 17.47 -3.50
N ILE A 241 14.08 16.90 -4.66
CA ILE A 241 14.71 17.21 -5.95
C ILE A 241 14.46 18.69 -6.33
N MET A 242 13.22 19.16 -6.21
CA MET A 242 12.84 20.53 -6.58
C MET A 242 13.48 21.60 -5.69
N SER A 243 13.94 21.22 -4.48
CA SER A 243 14.76 22.11 -3.63
C SER A 243 16.09 22.52 -4.30
N GLY A 244 16.49 21.80 -5.37
CA GLY A 244 17.77 22.02 -6.07
C GLY A 244 19.01 21.52 -5.30
N ARG A 245 18.81 20.75 -4.22
CA ARG A 245 19.90 20.24 -3.37
C ARG A 245 20.14 18.75 -3.52
N TYR A 246 19.20 18.01 -4.10
CA TYR A 246 19.26 16.56 -4.22
C TYR A 246 18.95 16.11 -5.63
N LEU A 247 19.56 15.00 -6.03
CA LEU A 247 19.09 14.17 -7.13
C LEU A 247 18.14 13.11 -6.56
N GLY A 248 17.26 12.57 -7.40
CA GLY A 248 16.36 11.48 -7.02
C GLY A 248 15.72 10.81 -8.23
N PHE A 249 15.24 9.59 -8.05
CA PHE A 249 14.48 8.89 -9.08
C PHE A 249 12.98 9.15 -8.94
N LEU A 250 12.35 9.49 -10.05
CA LEU A 250 10.89 9.64 -10.16
C LEU A 250 10.37 8.86 -11.38
N PRO A 251 9.10 8.42 -11.33
CA PRO A 251 8.41 7.92 -12.52
C PRO A 251 8.31 9.01 -13.58
N ASP A 252 8.61 8.67 -14.83
CA ASP A 252 8.59 9.64 -15.94
C ASP A 252 7.19 10.24 -16.16
N HIS A 253 6.13 9.45 -16.02
CA HIS A 253 4.76 9.93 -16.14
C HIS A 253 4.38 10.95 -15.06
N TYR A 254 4.88 10.79 -13.82
CA TYR A 254 4.65 11.73 -12.72
C TYR A 254 5.48 13.00 -12.91
N ALA A 255 6.73 12.86 -13.32
CA ALA A 255 7.63 14.01 -13.54
C ALA A 255 7.27 14.86 -14.76
N ARG A 256 6.53 14.34 -15.73
CA ARG A 256 6.23 14.96 -17.04
C ARG A 256 5.66 16.39 -16.93
N GLU A 257 4.75 16.61 -15.98
CA GLU A 257 4.18 17.95 -15.80
C GLU A 257 5.23 18.95 -15.29
N PHE A 258 6.08 18.52 -14.36
CA PHE A 258 7.16 19.35 -13.84
C PHE A 258 8.24 19.61 -14.90
N GLU A 259 8.52 18.65 -15.79
CA GLU A 259 9.42 18.82 -16.93
C GLU A 259 8.88 19.88 -17.89
N ARG A 260 7.58 19.81 -18.27
CA ARG A 260 6.94 20.80 -19.14
C ARG A 260 7.00 22.23 -18.58
N ARG A 261 6.98 22.36 -17.26
CA ARG A 261 7.11 23.64 -16.56
C ARG A 261 8.56 24.06 -16.35
N GLY A 262 9.55 23.28 -16.81
CA GLY A 262 10.97 23.57 -16.61
C GLY A 262 11.42 23.53 -15.15
N LEU A 263 10.75 22.76 -14.31
CA LEU A 263 11.05 22.62 -12.88
C LEU A 263 11.93 21.41 -12.59
N LEU A 264 11.80 20.35 -13.39
CA LEU A 264 12.61 19.14 -13.32
C LEU A 264 13.26 18.86 -14.67
N ARG A 265 14.42 18.22 -14.63
CA ARG A 265 15.11 17.72 -15.81
C ARG A 265 15.61 16.30 -15.56
N PRO A 266 15.32 15.34 -16.46
CA PRO A 266 15.91 14.01 -16.41
C PRO A 266 17.39 14.07 -16.80
N LEU A 267 18.23 13.31 -16.07
CA LEU A 267 19.65 13.24 -16.28
C LEU A 267 20.00 11.94 -17.01
N ARG A 268 20.50 12.03 -18.25
CA ARG A 268 20.92 10.88 -19.06
C ARG A 268 19.95 9.69 -18.95
N PRO A 269 18.72 9.81 -19.43
CA PRO A 269 17.66 8.79 -19.25
C PRO A 269 18.02 7.38 -19.70
N GLY A 270 18.91 7.26 -20.71
CA GLY A 270 19.40 5.98 -21.21
C GLY A 270 20.51 5.34 -20.39
N VAL A 271 21.08 6.07 -19.42
CA VAL A 271 22.23 5.61 -18.60
C VAL A 271 21.81 5.35 -17.16
N PHE A 272 21.12 6.29 -16.54
CA PHE A 272 20.75 6.20 -15.11
C PHE A 272 19.34 5.70 -14.88
N GLY A 273 18.46 5.75 -15.92
CA GLY A 273 17.10 5.26 -15.80
C GLY A 273 17.00 3.73 -15.69
N TYR A 274 15.92 3.26 -15.08
CA TYR A 274 15.61 1.83 -14.99
C TYR A 274 14.10 1.59 -15.22
N ARG A 275 13.74 0.34 -15.41
CA ARG A 275 12.35 -0.09 -15.51
C ARG A 275 11.95 -0.83 -14.26
N CYS A 276 10.75 -0.60 -13.81
CA CYS A 276 10.15 -1.23 -12.64
C CYS A 276 8.90 -1.99 -13.07
N ASP A 277 8.84 -3.29 -12.81
CA ASP A 277 7.66 -4.10 -13.05
C ASP A 277 6.65 -3.88 -11.92
N PHE A 278 5.38 -3.76 -12.26
CA PHE A 278 4.27 -3.69 -11.32
C PHE A 278 3.43 -4.96 -11.38
N ALA A 279 3.00 -5.41 -10.21
CA ALA A 279 2.14 -6.58 -10.08
C ALA A 279 0.95 -6.29 -9.17
N CYS A 280 -0.16 -6.96 -9.46
CA CYS A 280 -1.22 -7.20 -8.52
C CYS A 280 -0.79 -8.32 -7.58
N ILE A 281 -0.97 -8.11 -6.28
CA ILE A 281 -0.73 -9.12 -5.25
C ILE A 281 -2.00 -9.40 -4.46
N HIS A 282 -2.19 -10.65 -4.10
CA HIS A 282 -3.19 -11.10 -3.14
C HIS A 282 -2.66 -12.31 -2.36
N LYS A 283 -3.32 -12.66 -1.27
CA LYS A 283 -2.92 -13.82 -0.45
C LYS A 283 -3.03 -15.12 -1.25
N ARG A 284 -2.02 -16.00 -1.10
CA ARG A 284 -2.02 -17.30 -1.76
C ARG A 284 -2.88 -18.32 -1.03
N SER A 285 -2.86 -18.31 0.29
CA SER A 285 -3.58 -19.23 1.16
C SER A 285 -4.18 -18.49 2.36
N PRO A 286 -5.43 -18.75 2.74
CA PRO A 286 -6.40 -19.55 1.99
C PRO A 286 -6.66 -19.04 0.57
N ALA A 287 -7.35 -19.82 -0.28
CA ALA A 287 -7.72 -19.37 -1.61
C ALA A 287 -8.49 -18.03 -1.53
N PRO A 288 -8.26 -17.10 -2.45
CA PRO A 288 -8.93 -15.80 -2.41
C PRO A 288 -10.44 -15.96 -2.60
N LEU A 289 -11.21 -15.20 -1.85
CA LEU A 289 -12.66 -15.11 -1.95
C LEU A 289 -13.11 -14.75 -3.37
N LEU A 290 -14.33 -15.13 -3.74
CA LEU A 290 -14.89 -14.82 -5.06
C LEU A 290 -14.79 -13.33 -5.39
N LEU A 291 -15.10 -12.45 -4.42
CA LEU A 291 -15.00 -11.02 -4.55
C LEU A 291 -13.59 -10.54 -4.96
N VAL A 292 -12.56 -11.07 -4.30
CA VAL A 292 -11.16 -10.78 -4.61
C VAL A 292 -10.80 -11.32 -5.99
N ARG A 293 -11.21 -12.54 -6.31
CA ARG A 293 -10.99 -13.14 -7.64
C ARG A 293 -11.60 -12.29 -8.74
N ARG A 294 -12.87 -11.87 -8.59
CA ARG A 294 -13.57 -11.02 -9.57
C ARG A 294 -12.90 -9.67 -9.77
N PHE A 295 -12.40 -9.06 -8.68
CA PHE A 295 -11.63 -7.82 -8.81
C PHE A 295 -10.31 -8.04 -9.56
N VAL A 296 -9.58 -9.10 -9.22
CA VAL A 296 -8.34 -9.47 -9.92
C VAL A 296 -8.61 -9.78 -11.40
N ASP A 297 -9.68 -10.48 -11.72
CA ASP A 297 -10.09 -10.73 -13.10
C ASP A 297 -10.34 -9.41 -13.86
N CYS A 298 -11.11 -8.48 -13.28
CA CYS A 298 -11.34 -7.16 -13.87
C CYS A 298 -10.02 -6.39 -14.08
N LEU A 299 -9.07 -6.51 -13.15
CA LEU A 299 -7.77 -5.87 -13.24
C LEU A 299 -6.93 -6.47 -14.37
N LEU A 300 -6.87 -7.79 -14.47
CA LEU A 300 -6.15 -8.48 -15.54
C LEU A 300 -6.77 -8.21 -16.92
N GLU A 301 -8.09 -8.25 -17.03
CA GLU A 301 -8.80 -7.91 -18.26
C GLU A 301 -8.59 -6.45 -18.71
N ALA A 302 -8.45 -5.52 -17.76
CA ALA A 302 -8.13 -4.14 -18.07
C ALA A 302 -6.73 -4.00 -18.67
N HIS A 303 -5.76 -4.84 -18.23
CA HIS A 303 -4.38 -4.81 -18.72
C HIS A 303 -4.17 -5.68 -19.96
N HIS A 304 -4.90 -6.78 -20.06
CA HIS A 304 -4.83 -7.75 -21.15
C HIS A 304 -6.24 -7.98 -21.71
N PRO A 305 -6.82 -6.99 -22.44
CA PRO A 305 -8.16 -7.17 -22.98
C PRO A 305 -8.18 -8.40 -23.87
N PRO A 306 -9.19 -9.29 -23.72
CA PRO A 306 -9.33 -10.47 -24.58
C PRO A 306 -9.38 -9.99 -26.04
N ASP A 307 -8.65 -10.70 -26.89
CA ASP A 307 -8.61 -10.43 -28.32
C ASP A 307 -10.04 -10.45 -28.89
N ARG A 308 -10.54 -9.29 -29.27
CA ARG A 308 -11.90 -9.12 -29.84
C ARG A 308 -12.05 -9.74 -31.23
N SER A 309 -10.95 -10.20 -31.84
CA SER A 309 -10.97 -10.82 -33.16
C SER A 309 -11.54 -12.24 -33.16
N ALA A 310 -11.65 -12.91 -31.99
CA ALA A 310 -12.15 -14.29 -31.89
C ALA A 310 -13.69 -14.41 -31.74
N ARG A 311 -14.45 -13.31 -31.75
CA ARG A 311 -15.92 -13.31 -31.69
C ARG A 311 -16.54 -12.65 -32.92
N ALA A 312 -16.20 -13.13 -34.10
CA ALA A 312 -17.07 -12.96 -35.27
C ALA A 312 -18.05 -14.15 -35.26
N PRO A 313 -19.37 -13.97 -35.18
CA PRO A 313 -20.30 -15.05 -35.43
C PRO A 313 -20.17 -15.44 -36.87
N ALA A 314 -19.94 -16.73 -37.14
CA ALA A 314 -20.17 -17.30 -38.45
C ALA A 314 -21.65 -17.06 -38.81
N GLN A 315 -21.89 -16.13 -39.71
CA GLN A 315 -23.19 -16.00 -40.39
C GLN A 315 -23.23 -17.09 -41.43
N ALA A 316 -24.08 -18.03 -41.26
CA ALA A 316 -24.63 -18.89 -42.30
C ALA A 316 -26.15 -18.81 -42.23
#